data_b103e43c08845ffea5b4c337de2b012c
#
_entry.id   b103e43c08845ffea5b4c337de2b012c
#
_cell.length_a   1.000
_cell.length_b   1.000
_cell.length_c   1.000
_cell.angle_alpha   90.00
_cell.angle_beta   90.00
_cell.angle_gamma   90.00
#
_symmetry.space_group_name_H-M   'P 1'
#
loop_
_entity.id
_entity.type
_entity.pdbx_description
1 polymer ?
#
loop_
_entity_poly.entity_id
_entity_poly.type
_entity_poly.pdbx_seq_one_letter_code
_entity_poly.pdbx_strand_id
1 'polypeptide(L)'
;MSTKRILLIVTGGIAAYKSLELVRLLKRQGLSVRAVMTQSATEFVTPLSMSVMTEDQVYGHMFDLKEEREIGHIQLSRQADLVVICPATANILAKMAAGISDDLATTILLATDKPVLAVPAMNVRMWNHPATQRNLAQLRADGVHIMDPDAGAMACGEFGPGRLPEPPAIAEQICAMLGHDFDMMLASGRSSTTVPGGGALTAERTHRPLSGKRILITAGPTHE
;
A
#
# COMPACT_ATOMS: atom_id res chain seq x y z
N MET A 1 -7.04 18.58 -16.42
CA MET A 1 -6.52 18.45 -15.04
C MET A 1 -5.32 17.53 -15.10
N SER A 2 -4.19 17.87 -14.46
CA SER A 2 -3.02 16.96 -14.42
C SER A 2 -3.37 15.75 -13.54
N THR A 3 -3.00 14.56 -13.97
CA THR A 3 -3.15 13.33 -13.20
C THR A 3 -2.36 13.45 -11.88
N LYS A 4 -3.02 13.26 -10.75
CA LYS A 4 -2.38 13.24 -9.43
C LYS A 4 -1.45 12.03 -9.31
N ARG A 5 -0.27 12.25 -8.73
CA ARG A 5 0.79 11.24 -8.61
C ARG A 5 1.05 10.89 -7.15
N ILE A 6 1.06 9.58 -6.89
CA ILE A 6 1.37 9.00 -5.59
C ILE A 6 2.76 8.38 -5.66
N LEU A 7 3.60 8.65 -4.67
CA LEU A 7 4.81 7.90 -4.42
C LEU A 7 4.53 6.87 -3.33
N LEU A 8 4.44 5.60 -3.73
CA LEU A 8 4.16 4.48 -2.84
C LEU A 8 5.47 3.86 -2.35
N ILE A 9 5.72 3.94 -1.06
CA ILE A 9 6.86 3.27 -0.40
C ILE A 9 6.34 1.97 0.20
N VAL A 10 6.88 0.83 -0.27
CA VAL A 10 6.54 -0.50 0.24
C VAL A 10 7.65 -0.99 1.15
N THR A 11 7.29 -1.36 2.39
CA THR A 11 8.26 -1.92 3.35
C THR A 11 8.02 -3.40 3.62
N GLY A 12 9.01 -4.08 4.23
CA GLY A 12 8.96 -5.52 4.43
C GLY A 12 7.92 -5.96 5.47
N GLY A 13 7.19 -6.99 5.14
CA GLY A 13 6.19 -7.61 5.99
C GLY A 13 5.15 -8.35 5.17
N ILE A 14 4.50 -9.35 5.77
CA ILE A 14 3.54 -10.19 5.04
C ILE A 14 2.42 -9.36 4.38
N ALA A 15 2.01 -8.24 4.96
CA ALA A 15 0.97 -7.37 4.41
C ALA A 15 1.38 -6.65 3.11
N ALA A 16 2.67 -6.70 2.70
CA ALA A 16 3.15 -6.05 1.48
C ALA A 16 2.43 -6.54 0.20
N TYR A 17 1.93 -7.79 0.18
CA TYR A 17 1.19 -8.29 -0.99
C TYR A 17 -0.08 -7.45 -1.29
N LYS A 18 -0.68 -6.83 -0.27
CA LYS A 18 -1.86 -5.96 -0.44
C LYS A 18 -1.54 -4.67 -1.20
N SER A 19 -0.26 -4.28 -1.27
CA SER A 19 0.17 -3.10 -2.02
C SER A 19 -0.08 -3.24 -3.53
N LEU A 20 -0.04 -4.45 -4.07
CA LEU A 20 -0.36 -4.71 -5.48
C LEU A 20 -1.83 -4.40 -5.77
N GLU A 21 -2.73 -4.85 -4.89
CA GLU A 21 -4.16 -4.54 -5.01
C GLU A 21 -4.42 -3.04 -4.82
N LEU A 22 -3.74 -2.40 -3.87
CA LEU A 22 -3.84 -0.96 -3.66
C LEU A 22 -3.45 -0.20 -4.93
N VAL A 23 -2.33 -0.55 -5.58
CA VAL A 23 -1.91 0.07 -6.85
C VAL A 23 -3.00 -0.09 -7.90
N ARG A 24 -3.57 -1.28 -8.04
CA ARG A 24 -4.65 -1.54 -8.99
C ARG A 24 -5.87 -0.64 -8.75
N LEU A 25 -6.28 -0.48 -7.50
CA LEU A 25 -7.40 0.36 -7.12
C LEU A 25 -7.12 1.84 -7.45
N LEU A 26 -5.94 2.35 -7.07
CA LEU A 26 -5.55 3.74 -7.31
C LEU A 26 -5.49 4.05 -8.82
N LYS A 27 -4.96 3.14 -9.62
CA LYS A 27 -4.95 3.31 -11.09
C LYS A 27 -6.35 3.33 -11.69
N ARG A 28 -7.29 2.52 -11.19
CA ARG A 28 -8.69 2.57 -11.59
C ARG A 28 -9.36 3.90 -11.26
N GLN A 29 -8.92 4.57 -10.19
CA GLN A 29 -9.36 5.93 -9.86
C GLN A 29 -8.70 7.01 -10.74
N GLY A 30 -7.89 6.64 -11.74
CA GLY A 30 -7.18 7.58 -12.61
C GLY A 30 -5.95 8.23 -11.97
N LEU A 31 -5.46 7.68 -10.86
CA LEU A 31 -4.26 8.16 -10.17
C LEU A 31 -3.00 7.48 -10.73
N SER A 32 -1.90 8.21 -10.81
CA SER A 32 -0.60 7.66 -11.18
C SER A 32 0.15 7.20 -9.93
N VAL A 33 0.74 6.02 -9.97
CA VAL A 33 1.50 5.45 -8.84
C VAL A 33 2.91 5.13 -9.29
N ARG A 34 3.89 5.63 -8.56
CA ARG A 34 5.30 5.25 -8.67
C ARG A 34 5.73 4.56 -7.38
N ALA A 35 6.51 3.49 -7.47
CA ALA A 35 6.85 2.68 -6.31
C ALA A 35 8.32 2.75 -5.93
N VAL A 36 8.57 2.85 -4.62
CA VAL A 36 9.86 2.63 -3.99
C VAL A 36 9.73 1.42 -3.07
N MET A 37 10.66 0.47 -3.16
CA MET A 37 10.65 -0.73 -2.32
C MET A 37 11.91 -0.76 -1.45
N THR A 38 11.72 -1.00 -0.14
CA THR A 38 12.87 -1.29 0.71
C THR A 38 13.42 -2.68 0.39
N GLN A 39 14.70 -2.94 0.72
CA GLN A 39 15.30 -4.25 0.53
C GLN A 39 14.47 -5.37 1.15
N SER A 40 13.93 -5.16 2.36
CA SER A 40 13.09 -6.16 3.02
C SER A 40 11.72 -6.35 2.35
N ALA A 41 11.23 -5.38 1.59
CA ALA A 41 9.97 -5.53 0.84
C ALA A 41 10.10 -6.56 -0.29
N THR A 42 11.29 -6.66 -0.89
CA THR A 42 11.54 -7.57 -2.02
C THR A 42 11.45 -9.05 -1.64
N GLU A 43 11.52 -9.37 -0.35
CA GLU A 43 11.31 -10.72 0.19
C GLU A 43 9.82 -11.14 0.19
N PHE A 44 8.89 -10.18 0.07
CA PHE A 44 7.45 -10.43 0.13
C PHE A 44 6.74 -10.15 -1.20
N VAL A 45 7.24 -9.19 -1.95
CA VAL A 45 6.71 -8.78 -3.27
C VAL A 45 7.90 -8.52 -4.19
N THR A 46 7.87 -9.08 -5.39
CA THR A 46 8.96 -8.85 -6.32
C THR A 46 8.88 -7.46 -6.97
N PRO A 47 10.02 -6.80 -7.23
CA PRO A 47 10.03 -5.56 -8.01
C PRO A 47 9.35 -5.72 -9.38
N LEU A 48 9.49 -6.90 -10.01
CA LEU A 48 8.83 -7.21 -11.28
C LEU A 48 7.30 -7.12 -11.15
N SER A 49 6.71 -7.78 -10.13
CA SER A 49 5.26 -7.71 -9.92
C SER A 49 4.78 -6.27 -9.69
N MET A 50 5.55 -5.50 -8.92
CA MET A 50 5.23 -4.11 -8.64
C MET A 50 5.36 -3.23 -9.89
N SER A 51 6.39 -3.41 -10.72
CA SER A 51 6.57 -2.63 -11.96
C SER A 51 5.47 -2.89 -12.98
N VAL A 52 5.03 -4.15 -13.10
CA VAL A 52 3.87 -4.50 -13.96
C VAL A 52 2.60 -3.81 -13.47
N MET A 53 2.36 -3.75 -12.15
CA MET A 53 1.17 -3.13 -11.60
C MET A 53 1.19 -1.60 -11.70
N THR A 54 2.35 -0.97 -11.49
CA THR A 54 2.50 0.50 -11.60
C THR A 54 2.62 0.97 -13.05
N GLU A 55 3.03 0.08 -13.99
CA GLU A 55 3.44 0.42 -15.37
C GLU A 55 4.59 1.44 -15.37
N ASP A 56 5.44 1.38 -14.37
CA ASP A 56 6.61 2.25 -14.18
C ASP A 56 7.74 1.41 -13.56
N GLN A 57 8.96 1.92 -13.63
CA GLN A 57 10.07 1.27 -12.93
C GLN A 57 9.88 1.36 -11.41
N VAL A 58 10.45 0.38 -10.70
CA VAL A 58 10.46 0.34 -9.23
C VAL A 58 11.84 0.74 -8.75
N TYR A 59 11.87 1.67 -7.81
CA TYR A 59 13.10 2.20 -7.22
C TYR A 59 13.40 1.46 -5.91
N GLY A 60 14.66 1.09 -5.69
CA GLY A 60 15.01 0.32 -4.48
C GLY A 60 16.40 0.56 -3.95
N HIS A 61 17.35 0.87 -4.80
CA HIS A 61 18.75 1.08 -4.42
C HIS A 61 19.15 2.55 -4.45
N MET A 62 19.70 3.04 -3.34
CA MET A 62 20.12 4.42 -3.19
C MET A 62 21.27 4.81 -4.14
N PHE A 63 22.05 3.85 -4.61
CA PHE A 63 23.25 4.05 -5.43
C PHE A 63 23.17 3.33 -6.79
N ASP A 64 22.00 3.12 -7.34
CA ASP A 64 21.91 2.69 -8.73
C ASP A 64 22.25 3.87 -9.64
N LEU A 65 23.39 3.77 -10.34
CA LEU A 65 23.91 4.82 -11.21
C LEU A 65 22.96 5.22 -12.35
N LYS A 66 22.02 4.33 -12.73
CA LYS A 66 20.95 4.64 -13.68
C LYS A 66 19.85 5.47 -13.03
N GLU A 67 19.42 5.07 -11.84
CA GLU A 67 18.35 5.76 -11.08
C GLU A 67 18.78 7.15 -10.64
N GLU A 68 20.03 7.33 -10.20
CA GLU A 68 20.58 8.63 -9.79
C GLU A 68 20.72 9.59 -10.99
N ARG A 69 21.01 9.07 -12.19
CA ARG A 69 21.15 9.89 -13.42
C ARG A 69 19.81 10.30 -14.02
N GLU A 70 18.80 9.44 -13.94
CA GLU A 70 17.52 9.68 -14.58
C GLU A 70 16.55 10.45 -13.69
N ILE A 71 16.44 10.08 -12.40
CA ILE A 71 15.56 10.75 -11.44
C ILE A 71 16.15 10.62 -10.04
N GLY A 72 16.90 11.61 -9.57
CA GLY A 72 17.43 11.64 -8.19
C GLY A 72 16.30 11.56 -7.14
N HIS A 73 16.63 11.03 -5.96
CA HIS A 73 15.69 10.84 -4.83
C HIS A 73 14.86 12.10 -4.51
N ILE A 74 15.43 13.29 -4.69
CA ILE A 74 14.74 14.58 -4.51
C ILE A 74 13.63 14.76 -5.57
N GLN A 75 13.86 14.34 -6.82
CA GLN A 75 12.86 14.50 -7.87
C GLN A 75 11.71 13.51 -7.71
N LEU A 76 11.94 12.28 -7.21
CA LEU A 76 10.89 11.33 -6.88
C LEU A 76 9.89 11.93 -5.91
N SER A 77 10.38 12.55 -4.85
CA SER A 77 9.57 13.25 -3.87
C SER A 77 8.83 14.46 -4.48
N ARG A 78 9.55 15.34 -5.18
CA ARG A 78 8.98 16.59 -5.74
C ARG A 78 7.90 16.37 -6.78
N GLN A 79 7.97 15.28 -7.54
CA GLN A 79 6.99 14.94 -8.57
C GLN A 79 5.73 14.31 -7.99
N ALA A 80 5.71 13.90 -6.72
CA ALA A 80 4.55 13.36 -6.05
C ALA A 80 3.62 14.46 -5.53
N ASP A 81 2.32 14.18 -5.48
CA ASP A 81 1.33 14.98 -4.76
C ASP A 81 1.14 14.46 -3.33
N LEU A 82 1.42 13.17 -3.11
CA LEU A 82 1.30 12.48 -1.83
C LEU A 82 2.34 11.36 -1.75
N VAL A 83 3.00 11.21 -0.60
CA VAL A 83 3.84 10.05 -0.29
C VAL A 83 3.06 9.11 0.62
N VAL A 84 2.99 7.83 0.25
CA VAL A 84 2.25 6.79 0.99
C VAL A 84 3.18 5.67 1.38
N ILE A 85 3.22 5.30 2.65
CA ILE A 85 3.98 4.14 3.15
C ILE A 85 3.00 3.03 3.46
N CYS A 86 2.95 2.00 2.62
CA CYS A 86 2.00 0.89 2.77
C CYS A 86 2.61 -0.44 2.32
N PRO A 87 2.80 -1.39 3.26
CA PRO A 87 2.66 -1.25 4.72
C PRO A 87 3.77 -0.41 5.33
N ALA A 88 3.50 0.26 6.46
CA ALA A 88 4.52 0.91 7.28
C ALA A 88 4.89 -0.01 8.46
N THR A 89 6.09 -0.58 8.43
CA THR A 89 6.60 -1.43 9.51
C THR A 89 7.02 -0.61 10.73
N ALA A 90 7.12 -1.24 11.90
CA ALA A 90 7.69 -0.59 13.09
C ALA A 90 9.10 -0.04 12.85
N ASN A 91 9.89 -0.71 11.98
CA ASN A 91 11.24 -0.26 11.62
C ASN A 91 11.22 1.08 10.88
N ILE A 92 10.40 1.22 9.82
CA ILE A 92 10.35 2.47 9.06
C ILE A 92 9.82 3.61 9.92
N LEU A 93 8.79 3.35 10.76
CA LEU A 93 8.24 4.35 11.67
C LEU A 93 9.28 4.82 12.70
N ALA A 94 10.10 3.90 13.23
CA ALA A 94 11.19 4.25 14.15
C ALA A 94 12.27 5.08 13.47
N LYS A 95 12.68 4.70 12.25
CA LYS A 95 13.65 5.47 11.45
C LYS A 95 13.15 6.88 11.15
N MET A 96 11.89 7.01 10.71
CA MET A 96 11.27 8.31 10.45
C MET A 96 11.28 9.19 11.71
N ALA A 97 10.81 8.66 12.85
CA ALA A 97 10.75 9.41 14.11
C ALA A 97 12.14 9.81 14.64
N ALA A 98 13.19 9.08 14.27
CA ALA A 98 14.57 9.36 14.63
C ALA A 98 15.34 10.18 13.58
N GLY A 99 14.74 10.48 12.41
CA GLY A 99 15.41 11.19 11.31
C GLY A 99 16.53 10.37 10.66
N ILE A 100 16.45 9.04 10.67
CA ILE A 100 17.45 8.15 10.06
C ILE A 100 17.20 8.07 8.56
N SER A 101 18.30 8.28 7.79
CA SER A 101 18.30 8.28 6.32
C SER A 101 19.42 7.36 5.83
N ASP A 102 19.18 6.04 5.88
CA ASP A 102 20.15 5.00 5.57
C ASP A 102 19.80 4.15 4.34
N ASP A 103 18.66 4.43 3.72
CA ASP A 103 18.21 3.82 2.47
C ASP A 103 17.42 4.86 1.62
N LEU A 104 17.07 4.50 0.38
CA LEU A 104 16.34 5.38 -0.52
C LEU A 104 14.98 5.82 0.06
N ALA A 105 14.24 4.90 0.68
CA ALA A 105 12.93 5.18 1.24
C ALA A 105 12.99 6.21 2.37
N THR A 106 13.91 6.01 3.32
CA THR A 106 14.11 6.92 4.45
C THR A 106 14.69 8.27 4.02
N THR A 107 15.55 8.28 3.01
CA THR A 107 16.08 9.51 2.43
C THR A 107 14.99 10.35 1.77
N ILE A 108 14.10 9.72 0.99
CA ILE A 108 12.94 10.40 0.41
C ILE A 108 12.02 10.95 1.49
N LEU A 109 11.74 10.17 2.54
CA LEU A 109 10.86 10.57 3.63
C LEU A 109 11.42 11.75 4.44
N LEU A 110 12.73 11.81 4.61
CA LEU A 110 13.37 12.94 5.30
C LEU A 110 13.45 14.20 4.41
N ALA A 111 13.56 14.02 3.09
CA ALA A 111 13.73 15.11 2.12
C ALA A 111 12.41 15.66 1.54
N THR A 112 11.27 15.03 1.85
CA THR A 112 9.98 15.40 1.23
C THR A 112 9.36 16.64 1.86
N ASP A 113 8.75 17.47 1.02
CA ASP A 113 7.86 18.59 1.40
C ASP A 113 6.38 18.26 1.17
N LYS A 114 6.08 17.00 0.76
CA LYS A 114 4.74 16.54 0.44
C LYS A 114 4.05 15.95 1.67
N PRO A 115 2.71 15.97 1.71
CA PRO A 115 1.99 15.21 2.72
C PRO A 115 2.43 13.74 2.72
N VAL A 116 2.54 13.15 3.91
CA VAL A 116 2.91 11.74 4.10
C VAL A 116 1.77 11.01 4.79
N LEU A 117 1.35 9.89 4.20
CA LEU A 117 0.43 8.93 4.81
C LEU A 117 1.18 7.65 5.15
N ALA A 118 1.23 7.29 6.41
CA ALA A 118 1.74 5.99 6.85
C ALA A 118 0.58 5.06 7.24
N VAL A 119 0.61 3.84 6.70
CA VAL A 119 -0.38 2.79 6.96
C VAL A 119 0.31 1.64 7.70
N PRO A 120 0.32 1.65 9.04
CA PRO A 120 1.04 0.67 9.83
C PRO A 120 0.49 -0.76 9.68
N ALA A 121 1.42 -1.72 9.67
CA ALA A 121 1.10 -3.14 9.79
C ALA A 121 2.21 -3.86 10.56
N MET A 122 1.85 -4.48 11.67
CA MET A 122 2.78 -5.21 12.53
C MET A 122 2.02 -6.13 13.50
N ASN A 123 2.75 -7.00 14.16
CA ASN A 123 2.21 -7.82 15.24
C ASN A 123 1.59 -6.94 16.36
N VAL A 124 0.57 -7.44 17.05
CA VAL A 124 -0.16 -6.71 18.09
C VAL A 124 0.76 -6.25 19.26
N ARG A 125 1.76 -7.06 19.63
CA ARG A 125 2.72 -6.70 20.67
C ARG A 125 3.64 -5.58 20.22
N MET A 126 4.07 -5.62 18.96
CA MET A 126 4.86 -4.53 18.37
C MET A 126 4.04 -3.24 18.28
N TRP A 127 2.76 -3.34 17.92
CA TRP A 127 1.86 -2.18 17.89
C TRP A 127 1.71 -1.55 19.26
N ASN A 128 1.42 -2.36 20.29
CA ASN A 128 1.23 -1.89 21.66
C ASN A 128 2.54 -1.56 22.39
N HIS A 129 3.69 -1.80 21.77
CA HIS A 129 4.97 -1.54 22.44
C HIS A 129 5.16 -0.05 22.69
N PRO A 130 5.60 0.37 23.90
CA PRO A 130 5.77 1.79 24.23
C PRO A 130 6.65 2.56 23.25
N ALA A 131 7.68 1.94 22.69
CA ALA A 131 8.53 2.57 21.68
C ALA A 131 7.73 2.89 20.40
N THR A 132 6.90 1.95 19.92
CA THR A 132 6.05 2.17 18.74
C THR A 132 5.05 3.29 19.00
N GLN A 133 4.40 3.29 20.15
CA GLN A 133 3.43 4.33 20.49
C GLN A 133 4.07 5.73 20.63
N ARG A 134 5.29 5.82 21.20
CA ARG A 134 6.06 7.08 21.20
C ARG A 134 6.38 7.56 19.78
N ASN A 135 6.86 6.66 18.93
CA ASN A 135 7.20 7.00 17.56
C ASN A 135 5.98 7.48 16.77
N LEU A 136 4.83 6.82 16.95
CA LEU A 136 3.57 7.25 16.33
C LEU A 136 3.12 8.63 16.82
N ALA A 137 3.22 8.88 18.12
CA ALA A 137 2.88 10.18 18.70
C ALA A 137 3.79 11.28 18.15
N GLN A 138 5.11 11.02 18.04
CA GLN A 138 6.07 11.95 17.45
C GLN A 138 5.75 12.21 16.00
N LEU A 139 5.54 11.18 15.18
CA LEU A 139 5.24 11.33 13.76
C LEU A 139 3.95 12.10 13.50
N ARG A 140 2.92 11.90 14.33
CA ARG A 140 1.69 12.72 14.26
C ARG A 140 1.97 14.18 14.58
N ALA A 141 2.79 14.45 15.60
CA ALA A 141 3.20 15.81 15.95
C ALA A 141 4.02 16.49 14.86
N ASP A 142 4.81 15.71 14.09
CA ASP A 142 5.60 16.16 12.94
C ASP A 142 4.74 16.31 11.66
N GLY A 143 3.43 16.07 11.74
CA GLY A 143 2.51 16.25 10.61
C GLY A 143 2.34 15.03 9.69
N VAL A 144 2.85 13.86 10.07
CA VAL A 144 2.62 12.62 9.33
C VAL A 144 1.20 12.11 9.62
N HIS A 145 0.43 11.87 8.57
CA HIS A 145 -0.88 11.25 8.70
C HIS A 145 -0.71 9.74 8.96
N ILE A 146 -1.27 9.25 10.05
CA ILE A 146 -1.23 7.84 10.42
C ILE A 146 -2.63 7.26 10.26
N MET A 147 -2.80 6.29 9.38
CA MET A 147 -4.02 5.49 9.29
C MET A 147 -3.90 4.34 10.28
N ASP A 148 -4.69 4.34 11.33
CA ASP A 148 -4.61 3.31 12.36
C ASP A 148 -4.91 1.91 11.76
N PRO A 149 -4.20 0.87 12.21
CA PRO A 149 -4.42 -0.49 11.72
C PRO A 149 -5.75 -1.06 12.24
N ASP A 150 -6.33 -1.98 11.46
CA ASP A 150 -7.50 -2.74 11.88
C ASP A 150 -7.17 -3.71 13.01
N ALA A 151 -8.20 -4.03 13.80
CA ALA A 151 -8.14 -5.13 14.74
C ALA A 151 -8.61 -6.43 14.05
N GLY A 152 -7.93 -7.54 14.33
CA GLY A 152 -8.31 -8.83 13.76
C GLY A 152 -7.31 -9.93 14.05
N ALA A 153 -7.59 -11.12 13.49
CA ALA A 153 -6.67 -12.24 13.53
C ALA A 153 -5.45 -11.97 12.65
N MET A 154 -4.27 -12.29 13.14
CA MET A 154 -3.00 -12.13 12.46
C MET A 154 -2.42 -13.47 12.02
N ALA A 155 -1.49 -13.46 11.06
CA ALA A 155 -0.81 -14.66 10.57
C ALA A 155 -0.06 -15.43 11.67
N CYS A 156 0.33 -14.76 12.76
CA CYS A 156 0.97 -15.38 13.94
C CYS A 156 -0.01 -16.03 14.93
N GLY A 157 -1.34 -16.01 14.64
CA GLY A 157 -2.38 -16.57 15.51
C GLY A 157 -2.83 -15.63 16.64
N GLU A 158 -2.24 -14.44 16.78
CA GLU A 158 -2.68 -13.43 17.75
C GLU A 158 -3.88 -12.64 17.20
N PHE A 159 -4.68 -12.06 18.10
CA PHE A 159 -5.82 -11.20 17.76
C PHE A 159 -5.66 -9.82 18.41
N GLY A 160 -5.88 -8.77 17.63
CA GLY A 160 -5.81 -7.40 18.14
C GLY A 160 -5.48 -6.38 17.04
N PRO A 161 -5.15 -5.12 17.42
CA PRO A 161 -4.75 -4.09 16.48
C PRO A 161 -3.37 -4.37 15.89
N GLY A 162 -3.16 -3.99 14.63
CA GLY A 162 -1.89 -4.16 13.92
C GLY A 162 -2.05 -4.74 12.51
N ARG A 163 -3.26 -5.13 12.13
CA ARG A 163 -3.58 -5.61 10.80
C ARG A 163 -3.69 -4.45 9.81
N LEU A 164 -3.04 -4.58 8.64
CA LEU A 164 -3.18 -3.58 7.58
C LEU A 164 -4.67 -3.45 7.19
N PRO A 165 -5.23 -2.23 7.15
CA PRO A 165 -6.57 -1.99 6.61
C PRO A 165 -6.74 -2.56 5.21
N GLU A 166 -7.96 -2.82 4.81
CA GLU A 166 -8.20 -3.37 3.47
C GLU A 166 -7.89 -2.32 2.39
N PRO A 167 -7.34 -2.73 1.23
CA PRO A 167 -6.92 -1.82 0.18
C PRO A 167 -7.97 -0.78 -0.26
N PRO A 168 -9.28 -1.09 -0.31
CA PRO A 168 -10.31 -0.07 -0.63
C PRO A 168 -10.36 1.07 0.38
N ALA A 169 -10.26 0.80 1.68
CA ALA A 169 -10.28 1.83 2.71
C ALA A 169 -9.01 2.72 2.64
N ILE A 170 -7.86 2.11 2.32
CA ILE A 170 -6.62 2.87 2.12
C ILE A 170 -6.73 3.76 0.87
N ALA A 171 -7.29 3.23 -0.22
CA ALA A 171 -7.47 3.99 -1.45
C ALA A 171 -8.45 5.17 -1.26
N GLU A 172 -9.52 4.97 -0.52
CA GLU A 172 -10.47 6.04 -0.14
C GLU A 172 -9.78 7.15 0.66
N GLN A 173 -8.98 6.78 1.67
CA GLN A 173 -8.21 7.76 2.46
C GLN A 173 -7.23 8.55 1.60
N ILE A 174 -6.53 7.88 0.66
CA ILE A 174 -5.61 8.52 -0.28
C ILE A 174 -6.36 9.52 -1.18
N CYS A 175 -7.51 9.11 -1.74
CA CYS A 175 -8.34 9.97 -2.56
C CYS A 175 -8.81 11.20 -1.77
N ALA A 176 -9.28 11.02 -0.54
CA ALA A 176 -9.69 12.13 0.32
C ALA A 176 -8.54 13.13 0.58
N MET A 177 -7.32 12.66 0.84
CA MET A 177 -6.15 13.52 1.04
C MET A 177 -5.74 14.28 -0.23
N LEU A 178 -6.02 13.73 -1.41
CA LEU A 178 -5.74 14.37 -2.69
C LEU A 178 -6.87 15.29 -3.18
N GLY A 179 -7.99 15.37 -2.46
CA GLY A 179 -9.20 16.05 -2.90
C GLY A 179 -9.78 15.42 -4.17
N HIS A 180 -9.67 14.10 -4.30
CA HIS A 180 -10.14 13.28 -5.40
C HIS A 180 -11.34 12.45 -4.94
N ASP A 181 -12.42 12.45 -5.71
CA ASP A 181 -13.61 11.65 -5.37
C ASP A 181 -13.31 10.16 -5.57
N PHE A 182 -13.56 9.36 -4.53
CA PHE A 182 -13.40 7.92 -4.59
C PHE A 182 -14.63 7.25 -5.18
N ASP A 183 -14.49 6.62 -6.35
CA ASP A 183 -15.57 5.86 -6.98
C ASP A 183 -15.56 4.40 -6.54
N MET A 184 -16.49 4.04 -5.66
CA MET A 184 -16.69 2.69 -5.14
C MET A 184 -17.03 1.68 -6.25
N MET A 185 -17.69 2.10 -7.33
CA MET A 185 -18.05 1.23 -8.45
C MET A 185 -16.80 0.81 -9.24
N LEU A 186 -15.87 1.74 -9.47
CA LEU A 186 -14.58 1.44 -10.09
C LEU A 186 -13.74 0.52 -9.18
N ALA A 187 -13.80 0.70 -7.88
CA ALA A 187 -13.10 -0.15 -6.92
C ALA A 187 -13.60 -1.59 -6.93
N SER A 188 -14.92 -1.82 -7.05
CA SER A 188 -15.53 -3.15 -7.06
C SER A 188 -15.31 -3.95 -8.35
N GLY A 189 -14.78 -3.33 -9.40
CA GLY A 189 -14.59 -3.97 -10.71
C GLY A 189 -15.88 -4.25 -11.47
N ARG A 190 -17.01 -3.71 -11.02
CA ARG A 190 -18.28 -3.79 -11.75
C ARG A 190 -18.29 -2.70 -12.81
N SER A 191 -18.07 -3.10 -14.05
CA SER A 191 -18.36 -2.25 -15.21
C SER A 191 -19.84 -1.94 -15.23
N SER A 192 -20.20 -0.67 -15.30
CA SER A 192 -21.60 -0.22 -15.52
C SER A 192 -22.01 -0.48 -16.97
N THR A 193 -22.01 -1.73 -17.41
CA THR A 193 -22.76 -2.11 -18.60
C THR A 193 -24.20 -2.31 -18.15
N THR A 194 -24.98 -1.26 -18.17
CA THR A 194 -26.44 -1.31 -18.19
C THR A 194 -26.84 -2.09 -19.43
N VAL A 195 -27.16 -3.37 -19.26
CA VAL A 195 -27.92 -4.13 -20.24
C VAL A 195 -29.38 -3.70 -20.08
N PRO A 196 -30.00 -3.06 -21.08
CA PRO A 196 -31.42 -2.74 -21.00
C PRO A 196 -32.23 -4.03 -21.18
N GLY A 197 -32.97 -4.42 -20.16
CA GLY A 197 -33.98 -5.46 -20.23
C GLY A 197 -33.58 -6.79 -19.58
N GLY A 198 -33.94 -6.97 -18.33
CA GLY A 198 -33.87 -8.26 -17.64
C GLY A 198 -34.40 -8.12 -16.23
N GLY A 199 -35.54 -8.78 -15.99
CA GLY A 199 -36.33 -8.71 -14.77
C GLY A 199 -35.55 -9.06 -13.50
N ALA A 200 -36.06 -8.56 -12.39
CA ALA A 200 -35.58 -8.78 -11.03
C ALA A 200 -35.42 -10.28 -10.74
N LEU A 201 -34.18 -10.72 -10.57
CA LEU A 201 -33.88 -12.02 -9.96
C LEU A 201 -33.69 -11.78 -8.46
N THR A 202 -34.66 -12.26 -7.70
CA THR A 202 -34.63 -12.35 -6.25
C THR A 202 -33.43 -13.20 -5.81
N ALA A 203 -32.58 -12.58 -5.00
CA ALA A 203 -31.44 -13.25 -4.38
C ALA A 203 -31.91 -14.16 -3.24
N GLU A 204 -32.08 -15.46 -3.53
CA GLU A 204 -32.02 -16.49 -2.52
C GLU A 204 -31.29 -17.68 -3.08
N ARG A 205 -30.06 -17.88 -2.57
CA ARG A 205 -29.49 -19.22 -2.29
C ARG A 205 -28.05 -19.07 -1.78
N THR A 206 -27.88 -19.20 -0.46
CA THR A 206 -26.64 -19.59 0.17
C THR A 206 -26.27 -21.01 -0.22
N HIS A 207 -25.93 -21.23 -1.47
CA HIS A 207 -25.38 -22.49 -1.90
C HIS A 207 -23.88 -22.46 -1.64
N ARG A 208 -23.41 -23.26 -0.69
CA ARG A 208 -21.97 -23.49 -0.48
C ARG A 208 -21.54 -24.64 -1.39
N PRO A 209 -21.18 -24.42 -2.66
CA PRO A 209 -20.98 -25.48 -3.66
C PRO A 209 -19.77 -26.36 -3.34
N LEU A 210 -18.91 -25.95 -2.40
CA LEU A 210 -17.71 -26.69 -2.02
C LEU A 210 -17.79 -27.33 -0.62
N SER A 211 -18.96 -27.34 0.01
CA SER A 211 -19.14 -27.98 1.30
C SER A 211 -18.83 -29.48 1.21
N GLY A 212 -17.94 -29.98 2.09
CA GLY A 212 -17.49 -31.38 2.11
C GLY A 212 -16.49 -31.79 1.02
N LYS A 213 -16.02 -30.86 0.18
CA LYS A 213 -14.97 -31.11 -0.81
C LYS A 213 -13.60 -30.79 -0.24
N ARG A 214 -12.60 -31.63 -0.54
CA ARG A 214 -11.19 -31.28 -0.36
C ARG A 214 -10.70 -30.64 -1.64
N ILE A 215 -10.09 -29.47 -1.51
CA ILE A 215 -9.57 -28.71 -2.65
C ILE A 215 -8.05 -28.72 -2.56
N LEU A 216 -7.38 -29.16 -3.63
CA LEU A 216 -5.94 -29.01 -3.82
C LEU A 216 -5.74 -27.82 -4.76
N ILE A 217 -5.01 -26.82 -4.27
CA ILE A 217 -4.59 -25.67 -5.08
C ILE A 217 -3.12 -25.84 -5.39
N THR A 218 -2.78 -25.93 -6.66
CA THR A 218 -1.40 -25.90 -7.14
C THR A 218 -1.12 -24.52 -7.71
N ALA A 219 -0.06 -23.88 -7.24
CA ALA A 219 0.46 -22.64 -7.81
C ALA A 219 1.91 -22.89 -8.22
N GLY A 220 2.21 -22.66 -9.49
CA GLY A 220 3.55 -22.80 -10.04
C GLY A 220 3.81 -21.73 -11.07
N PRO A 221 5.08 -21.46 -11.43
CA PRO A 221 5.39 -20.55 -12.51
C PRO A 221 4.87 -21.14 -13.82
N THR A 222 4.00 -20.38 -14.51
CA THR A 222 3.71 -20.63 -15.90
C THR A 222 4.83 -20.00 -16.72
N HIS A 223 5.64 -20.83 -17.37
CA HIS A 223 6.54 -20.37 -18.42
C HIS A 223 5.70 -20.24 -19.71
N GLU A 224 5.45 -19.02 -20.11
CA GLU A 224 5.11 -18.67 -21.50
C GLU A 224 6.36 -18.20 -22.22
#